data_422cdb3ad1a83720edf6fa6428f0c360
#
_entry.id   422cdb3ad1a83720edf6fa6428f0c360
#
_cell.length_a   1.000
_cell.length_b   1.000
_cell.length_c   1.000
_cell.angle_alpha   90.00
_cell.angle_beta   90.00
_cell.angle_gamma   90.00
#
_symmetry.space_group_name_H-M   'P 1'
#
loop_
_entity.id
_entity.type
_entity.pdbx_description
1 polymer ?
#
loop_
_entity_poly.entity_id
_entity_poly.type
_entity_poly.pdbx_seq_one_letter_code
_entity_poly.pdbx_strand_id
1 'polypeptide(L)'
;MLDDNPLYLLQVPQRRIEQMLEERAAELGVEIRRGHELTGFTQDADGVSLQVGGPAGPYTIRTRYLVGADGGHSVVRKLAGIAFPGVTTDTTIARTAHAAVPAGLVDPATGGLDLPGYGPIPPFLHHRTERGLFVYAPLPGAPAPLISTMEWNQQDAEGPLTLAELEASARRVLGVPIALGPPGGEGPHLLRKLNGGNTRLAERFRDGRVLLVGDAAHVHSAIGGPGLNLGLQDAVNLGWKLAAEARGTAPAGLLDTYESERRPVAERVVMSSRAQSALIAPGSEVTGLRALFTELLADPRNVRRIAELMSGADVRYEVGDGHPLAGRWAPDLELKDGRRLAELARDGRPHLIDFTGGDWGHPAAAGLPGSAAPCTVPCTALLVRPDGYVAWATDVAEPDAASRASLQAALRRGLG
;
A
#
# COMPACT_ATOMS: atom_id res chain seq x y z
N MET A 1 -6.52 10.57 -19.64
CA MET A 1 -6.84 9.31 -18.95
C MET A 1 -6.91 8.24 -20.00
N LEU A 2 -6.42 7.05 -19.74
CA LEU A 2 -6.60 5.91 -20.62
C LEU A 2 -8.06 5.49 -20.51
N ASP A 3 -8.81 5.46 -21.60
CA ASP A 3 -10.27 5.25 -21.60
C ASP A 3 -10.70 3.91 -20.98
N ASP A 4 -9.79 2.94 -20.88
CA ASP A 4 -10.00 1.63 -20.26
C ASP A 4 -9.19 1.41 -18.98
N ASN A 5 -8.81 2.47 -18.26
CA ASN A 5 -8.01 2.32 -17.07
C ASN A 5 -8.90 2.07 -15.84
N PRO A 6 -9.00 0.84 -15.31
CA PRO A 6 -9.72 0.55 -14.09
C PRO A 6 -9.03 1.13 -12.84
N LEU A 7 -7.84 1.72 -13.01
CA LEU A 7 -7.01 2.25 -11.96
C LEU A 7 -7.38 3.70 -11.69
N TYR A 8 -8.45 3.92 -10.96
CA TYR A 8 -8.74 5.23 -10.40
C TYR A 8 -8.18 5.36 -8.99
N LEU A 9 -7.70 6.54 -8.66
CA LEU A 9 -7.23 6.86 -7.32
C LEU A 9 -8.40 7.39 -6.50
N LEU A 10 -8.77 6.67 -5.45
CA LEU A 10 -9.69 7.16 -4.44
C LEU A 10 -8.87 7.86 -3.34
N GLN A 11 -9.07 9.16 -3.19
CA GLN A 11 -8.44 9.91 -2.11
C GLN A 11 -9.26 9.77 -0.83
N VAL A 12 -8.76 8.98 0.11
CA VAL A 12 -9.34 8.84 1.44
C VAL A 12 -8.30 9.27 2.47
N PRO A 13 -8.62 10.20 3.36
CA PRO A 13 -7.71 10.57 4.45
C PRO A 13 -7.35 9.35 5.30
N GLN A 14 -6.07 9.13 5.58
CA GLN A 14 -5.58 7.97 6.35
C GLN A 14 -6.35 7.82 7.68
N ARG A 15 -6.58 8.92 8.40
CA ARG A 15 -7.35 8.92 9.66
C ARG A 15 -8.74 8.30 9.49
N ARG A 16 -9.40 8.53 8.35
CA ARG A 16 -10.72 7.94 8.09
C ARG A 16 -10.63 6.43 7.87
N ILE A 17 -9.58 5.98 7.17
CA ILE A 17 -9.30 4.55 6.99
C ILE A 17 -9.05 3.90 8.36
N GLU A 18 -8.20 4.48 9.19
CA GLU A 18 -7.90 3.99 10.54
C GLU A 18 -9.16 3.88 11.40
N GLN A 19 -9.99 4.92 11.39
CA GLN A 19 -11.25 4.92 12.12
C GLN A 19 -12.19 3.81 11.67
N MET A 20 -12.38 3.65 10.36
CA MET A 20 -13.25 2.59 9.80
C MET A 20 -12.74 1.19 10.14
N LEU A 21 -11.42 0.98 10.13
CA LEU A 21 -10.81 -0.29 10.49
C LEU A 21 -10.95 -0.57 11.99
N GLU A 22 -10.80 0.44 12.85
CA GLU A 22 -10.98 0.31 14.31
C GLU A 22 -12.44 0.00 14.65
N GLU A 23 -13.40 0.70 14.04
CA GLU A 23 -14.84 0.41 14.18
C GLU A 23 -15.14 -1.04 13.76
N ARG A 24 -14.61 -1.47 12.61
CA ARG A 24 -14.81 -2.83 12.12
C ARG A 24 -14.15 -3.89 12.99
N ALA A 25 -12.97 -3.64 13.51
CA ALA A 25 -12.28 -4.52 14.45
C ALA A 25 -13.10 -4.72 15.72
N ALA A 26 -13.68 -3.65 16.27
CA ALA A 26 -14.54 -3.70 17.44
C ALA A 26 -15.81 -4.52 17.17
N GLU A 27 -16.50 -4.33 16.01
CA GLU A 27 -17.66 -5.12 15.59
C GLU A 27 -17.35 -6.62 15.51
N LEU A 28 -16.12 -6.97 15.11
CA LEU A 28 -15.65 -8.35 15.01
C LEU A 28 -15.14 -8.92 16.35
N GLY A 29 -15.22 -8.15 17.43
CA GLY A 29 -14.78 -8.57 18.76
C GLY A 29 -13.27 -8.62 18.96
N VAL A 30 -12.50 -7.88 18.16
CA VAL A 30 -11.06 -7.75 18.35
C VAL A 30 -10.78 -6.91 19.58
N GLU A 31 -9.98 -7.44 20.51
CA GLU A 31 -9.55 -6.70 21.70
C GLU A 31 -8.39 -5.75 21.35
N ILE A 32 -8.60 -4.44 21.48
CA ILE A 32 -7.58 -3.40 21.28
C ILE A 32 -7.13 -2.88 22.63
N ARG A 33 -5.86 -3.07 22.98
CA ARG A 33 -5.24 -2.62 24.24
C ARG A 33 -4.33 -1.43 24.02
N ARG A 34 -4.84 -0.21 24.17
CA ARG A 34 -4.06 1.02 24.10
C ARG A 34 -3.21 1.19 25.36
N GLY A 35 -1.99 1.74 25.22
CA GLY A 35 -1.07 1.92 26.36
C GLY A 35 -0.41 0.64 26.84
N HIS A 36 -0.41 -0.43 26.04
CA HIS A 36 0.31 -1.67 26.30
C HIS A 36 1.47 -1.83 25.32
N GLU A 37 2.67 -2.08 25.84
CA GLU A 37 3.89 -2.15 25.07
C GLU A 37 4.50 -3.55 25.13
N LEU A 38 4.83 -4.12 23.97
CA LEU A 38 5.60 -5.35 23.88
C LEU A 38 7.07 -5.06 24.26
N THR A 39 7.56 -5.69 25.31
CA THR A 39 8.93 -5.52 25.81
C THR A 39 9.83 -6.71 25.49
N GLY A 40 9.26 -7.89 25.19
CA GLY A 40 10.00 -9.08 24.84
C GLY A 40 9.08 -10.23 24.43
N PHE A 41 9.65 -11.25 23.80
CA PHE A 41 8.95 -12.49 23.56
C PHE A 41 9.92 -13.68 23.44
N THR A 42 9.37 -14.88 23.62
CA THR A 42 10.00 -16.15 23.29
C THR A 42 9.03 -17.00 22.49
N GLN A 43 9.51 -17.84 21.56
CA GLN A 43 8.67 -18.76 20.81
C GLN A 43 9.16 -20.21 20.95
N ASP A 44 8.22 -21.14 20.83
CA ASP A 44 8.45 -22.58 20.78
C ASP A 44 7.54 -23.23 19.71
N ALA A 45 7.49 -24.58 19.70
CA ALA A 45 6.70 -25.34 18.71
C ALA A 45 5.18 -25.02 18.78
N ASP A 46 4.67 -24.63 19.96
CA ASP A 46 3.22 -24.47 20.21
C ASP A 46 2.75 -23.02 20.17
N GLY A 47 3.65 -22.04 20.30
CA GLY A 47 3.23 -20.63 20.30
C GLY A 47 4.33 -19.63 20.65
N VAL A 48 3.87 -18.43 21.00
CA VAL A 48 4.70 -17.28 21.37
C VAL A 48 4.26 -16.78 22.74
N SER A 49 5.21 -16.60 23.67
CA SER A 49 4.98 -15.98 24.97
C SER A 49 5.47 -14.54 24.94
N LEU A 50 4.57 -13.58 25.10
CA LEU A 50 4.81 -12.17 25.01
C LEU A 50 4.98 -11.58 26.42
N GLN A 51 5.97 -10.71 26.59
CA GLN A 51 6.13 -9.86 27.77
C GLN A 51 5.57 -8.48 27.44
N VAL A 52 4.61 -8.02 28.20
CA VAL A 52 3.87 -6.78 27.91
C VAL A 52 3.91 -5.88 29.13
N GLY A 53 4.36 -4.64 28.94
CA GLY A 53 4.18 -3.56 29.91
C GLY A 53 2.81 -2.90 29.73
N GLY A 54 2.02 -2.83 30.78
CA GLY A 54 0.71 -2.18 30.77
C GLY A 54 0.55 -1.19 31.93
N PRO A 55 -0.54 -0.40 31.95
CA PRO A 55 -0.79 0.60 33.01
C PRO A 55 -0.84 0.01 34.43
N ALA A 56 -1.24 -1.25 34.55
CA ALA A 56 -1.29 -1.97 35.85
C ALA A 56 0.00 -2.75 36.16
N GLY A 57 1.06 -2.61 35.37
CA GLY A 57 2.31 -3.33 35.48
C GLY A 57 2.54 -4.37 34.39
N PRO A 58 3.69 -5.06 34.43
CA PRO A 58 4.03 -6.06 33.42
C PRO A 58 3.20 -7.33 33.57
N TYR A 59 2.90 -7.97 32.44
CA TYR A 59 2.18 -9.25 32.39
C TYR A 59 2.60 -10.05 31.16
N THR A 60 2.17 -11.30 31.07
CA THR A 60 2.49 -12.22 29.98
C THR A 60 1.23 -12.61 29.21
N ILE A 61 1.34 -12.68 27.86
CA ILE A 61 0.33 -13.25 26.97
C ILE A 61 0.90 -14.46 26.28
N ARG A 62 0.18 -15.56 26.23
CA ARG A 62 0.48 -16.70 25.37
C ARG A 62 -0.42 -16.67 24.14
N THR A 63 0.17 -16.76 22.95
CA THR A 63 -0.55 -16.75 21.67
C THR A 63 0.04 -17.78 20.71
N ARG A 64 -0.70 -18.13 19.67
CA ARG A 64 -0.19 -19.04 18.63
C ARG A 64 0.76 -18.36 17.65
N TYR A 65 0.53 -17.10 17.35
CA TYR A 65 1.33 -16.28 16.43
C TYR A 65 1.49 -14.87 16.95
N LEU A 66 2.58 -14.22 16.58
CA LEU A 66 2.82 -12.78 16.78
C LEU A 66 2.99 -12.11 15.41
N VAL A 67 2.26 -11.02 15.19
CA VAL A 67 2.44 -10.18 14.00
C VAL A 67 2.98 -8.81 14.42
N GLY A 68 4.17 -8.48 13.95
CA GLY A 68 4.77 -7.16 14.10
C GLY A 68 4.24 -6.22 13.03
N ALA A 69 3.37 -5.28 13.45
CA ALA A 69 2.86 -4.18 12.63
C ALA A 69 3.30 -2.83 13.24
N ASP A 70 4.47 -2.80 13.87
CA ASP A 70 4.99 -1.77 14.78
C ASP A 70 5.95 -0.77 14.11
N GLY A 71 5.83 -0.65 12.76
CA GLY A 71 6.48 0.40 11.99
C GLY A 71 7.97 0.18 11.73
N GLY A 72 8.60 1.12 11.05
CA GLY A 72 10.00 1.00 10.59
C GLY A 72 11.04 0.78 11.68
N HIS A 73 10.74 1.20 12.91
CA HIS A 73 11.58 0.95 14.08
C HIS A 73 11.25 -0.35 14.83
N SER A 74 10.46 -1.21 14.25
CA SER A 74 9.88 -2.44 14.81
C SER A 74 10.72 -3.10 15.91
N VAL A 75 10.12 -3.23 17.09
CA VAL A 75 10.66 -3.97 18.24
C VAL A 75 10.55 -5.47 17.95
N VAL A 76 9.42 -5.91 17.37
CA VAL A 76 9.19 -7.31 16.99
C VAL A 76 10.29 -7.80 16.06
N ARG A 77 10.60 -7.06 14.99
CA ARG A 77 11.66 -7.42 14.05
C ARG A 77 13.03 -7.55 14.74
N LYS A 78 13.38 -6.59 15.59
CA LYS A 78 14.65 -6.58 16.31
C LYS A 78 14.77 -7.77 17.28
N LEU A 79 13.72 -8.03 18.04
CA LEU A 79 13.68 -9.15 18.98
C LEU A 79 13.71 -10.51 18.26
N ALA A 80 13.11 -10.61 17.06
CA ALA A 80 13.20 -11.79 16.21
C ALA A 80 14.57 -11.97 15.55
N GLY A 81 15.52 -11.03 15.73
CA GLY A 81 16.83 -11.08 15.07
C GLY A 81 16.76 -10.99 13.55
N ILE A 82 15.69 -10.40 12.99
CA ILE A 82 15.53 -10.24 11.54
C ILE A 82 16.28 -8.98 11.08
N ALA A 83 17.27 -9.17 10.20
CA ALA A 83 18.04 -8.08 9.65
C ALA A 83 17.18 -7.17 8.76
N PHE A 84 17.56 -5.88 8.70
CA PHE A 84 16.86 -4.85 7.94
C PHE A 84 17.82 -4.13 6.99
N PRO A 85 18.39 -4.83 6.01
CA PRO A 85 19.35 -4.26 5.07
C PRO A 85 18.69 -3.18 4.21
N GLY A 86 19.50 -2.23 3.74
CA GLY A 86 19.04 -1.17 2.87
C GLY A 86 19.96 0.04 2.88
N VAL A 87 19.42 1.17 2.46
CA VAL A 87 20.15 2.44 2.32
C VAL A 87 19.52 3.47 3.24
N THR A 88 20.37 4.19 3.96
CA THR A 88 20.01 5.43 4.64
C THR A 88 20.49 6.58 3.78
N THR A 89 19.61 7.51 3.43
CA THR A 89 19.94 8.75 2.74
C THR A 89 19.90 9.85 3.79
N ASP A 90 21.02 10.47 4.08
CA ASP A 90 21.20 11.53 5.09
C ASP A 90 21.39 12.93 4.48
N THR A 91 21.35 13.02 3.16
CA THR A 91 21.60 14.26 2.41
C THR A 91 20.35 15.07 2.11
N THR A 92 19.15 14.60 2.49
CA THR A 92 17.89 15.26 2.18
C THR A 92 17.20 15.78 3.44
N ILE A 93 16.59 16.96 3.32
CA ILE A 93 15.72 17.51 4.35
C ILE A 93 14.35 17.78 3.74
N ALA A 94 13.34 17.07 4.22
CA ALA A 94 11.94 17.28 3.84
C ALA A 94 11.22 18.06 4.93
N ARG A 95 10.52 19.12 4.55
CA ARG A 95 9.71 19.97 5.42
C ARG A 95 8.27 19.96 4.92
N THR A 96 7.34 19.64 5.79
CA THR A 96 5.93 19.50 5.40
C THR A 96 5.03 20.09 6.47
N ALA A 97 4.09 20.94 6.07
CA ALA A 97 3.10 21.53 6.96
C ALA A 97 1.75 21.72 6.29
N HIS A 98 0.68 21.71 7.08
CA HIS A 98 -0.53 22.39 6.71
C HIS A 98 -0.30 23.89 6.90
N ALA A 99 -0.45 24.67 5.83
CA ALA A 99 -0.20 26.12 5.87
C ALA A 99 -1.17 26.87 4.95
N ALA A 100 -1.73 27.95 5.45
CA ALA A 100 -2.57 28.83 4.63
C ALA A 100 -1.69 29.55 3.58
N VAL A 101 -2.22 29.67 2.38
CA VAL A 101 -1.62 30.43 1.28
C VAL A 101 -2.54 31.61 0.97
N PRO A 102 -2.01 32.83 0.68
CA PRO A 102 -2.83 33.97 0.27
C PRO A 102 -3.75 33.62 -0.91
N ALA A 103 -5.03 33.92 -0.78
CA ALA A 103 -6.04 33.58 -1.80
C ALA A 103 -5.70 34.12 -3.20
N GLY A 104 -5.02 35.28 -3.27
CA GLY A 104 -4.58 35.88 -4.53
C GLY A 104 -3.47 35.11 -5.28
N LEU A 105 -2.87 34.09 -4.65
CA LEU A 105 -1.90 33.20 -5.28
C LEU A 105 -2.53 31.90 -5.81
N VAL A 106 -3.80 31.63 -5.47
CA VAL A 106 -4.50 30.41 -5.92
C VAL A 106 -5.21 30.72 -7.24
N ASP A 107 -4.85 30.01 -8.28
CA ASP A 107 -5.55 30.05 -9.55
C ASP A 107 -6.90 29.31 -9.44
N PRO A 108 -8.05 30.00 -9.56
CA PRO A 108 -9.36 29.38 -9.42
C PRO A 108 -9.71 28.40 -10.55
N ALA A 109 -9.05 28.49 -11.70
CA ALA A 109 -9.30 27.60 -12.84
C ALA A 109 -8.64 26.23 -12.68
N THR A 110 -7.44 26.20 -12.10
CA THR A 110 -6.65 24.96 -11.95
C THR A 110 -6.59 24.46 -10.52
N GLY A 111 -6.91 25.30 -9.53
CA GLY A 111 -6.70 25.03 -8.12
C GLY A 111 -5.21 24.98 -7.72
N GLY A 112 -4.31 25.34 -8.63
CA GLY A 112 -2.87 25.44 -8.40
C GLY A 112 -2.47 26.81 -7.84
N LEU A 113 -1.15 27.07 -7.77
CA LEU A 113 -0.62 28.38 -7.43
C LEU A 113 -0.16 29.10 -8.69
N ASP A 114 -0.36 30.42 -8.73
CA ASP A 114 0.30 31.32 -9.69
C ASP A 114 1.16 32.31 -8.91
N LEU A 115 2.48 32.11 -8.95
CA LEU A 115 3.41 32.89 -8.15
C LEU A 115 3.99 34.04 -8.97
N PRO A 116 3.86 35.30 -8.49
CA PRO A 116 4.46 36.45 -9.16
C PRO A 116 5.96 36.29 -9.41
N GLY A 117 6.38 36.46 -10.67
CA GLY A 117 7.77 36.33 -11.09
C GLY A 117 8.27 34.87 -11.24
N TYR A 118 7.39 33.88 -11.04
CA TYR A 118 7.71 32.48 -11.22
C TYR A 118 6.77 31.78 -12.21
N GLY A 119 5.48 31.96 -12.05
CA GLY A 119 4.44 31.35 -12.87
C GLY A 119 3.66 30.21 -12.17
N PRO A 120 2.93 29.40 -12.95
CA PRO A 120 2.01 28.41 -12.41
C PRO A 120 2.71 27.18 -11.79
N ILE A 121 2.18 26.74 -10.64
CA ILE A 121 2.55 25.48 -9.97
C ILE A 121 1.29 24.61 -9.88
N PRO A 122 1.22 23.49 -10.60
CA PRO A 122 0.07 22.59 -10.54
C PRO A 122 -0.12 22.00 -9.14
N PRO A 123 -1.37 21.77 -8.70
CA PRO A 123 -1.63 21.10 -7.43
C PRO A 123 -1.30 19.61 -7.52
N PHE A 124 -0.99 19.00 -6.35
CA PHE A 124 -0.73 17.55 -6.17
C PHE A 124 0.49 16.99 -6.91
N LEU A 125 1.25 17.80 -7.60
CA LEU A 125 2.43 17.36 -8.34
C LEU A 125 3.73 17.74 -7.61
N HIS A 126 4.74 16.89 -7.81
CA HIS A 126 6.10 17.17 -7.39
C HIS A 126 6.75 18.19 -8.35
N HIS A 127 6.74 19.46 -7.95
CA HIS A 127 7.34 20.52 -8.74
C HIS A 127 8.84 20.60 -8.49
N ARG A 128 9.63 20.01 -9.40
CA ARG A 128 11.08 19.95 -9.32
C ARG A 128 11.72 21.22 -9.88
N THR A 129 12.71 21.73 -9.16
CA THR A 129 13.65 22.76 -9.62
C THR A 129 15.09 22.23 -9.54
N GLU A 130 16.06 22.99 -10.04
CA GLU A 130 17.49 22.67 -9.88
C GLU A 130 17.99 22.82 -8.42
N ARG A 131 17.16 23.35 -7.53
CA ARG A 131 17.49 23.61 -6.12
C ARG A 131 16.77 22.68 -5.15
N GLY A 132 15.72 21.98 -5.61
CA GLY A 132 14.93 21.12 -4.76
C GLY A 132 13.56 20.83 -5.32
N LEU A 133 12.70 20.39 -4.43
CA LEU A 133 11.32 19.99 -4.74
C LEU A 133 10.34 20.84 -3.93
N PHE A 134 9.26 21.25 -4.56
CA PHE A 134 8.12 21.92 -3.94
C PHE A 134 6.84 21.16 -4.24
N VAL A 135 5.94 21.05 -3.26
CA VAL A 135 4.61 20.45 -3.42
C VAL A 135 3.57 21.37 -2.80
N TYR A 136 2.51 21.60 -3.55
CA TYR A 136 1.29 22.23 -3.09
C TYR A 136 0.12 21.27 -3.29
N ALA A 137 -0.55 20.88 -2.19
CA ALA A 137 -1.65 19.93 -2.25
C ALA A 137 -2.85 20.39 -1.42
N PRO A 138 -3.85 21.00 -2.08
CA PRO A 138 -5.12 21.40 -1.47
C PRO A 138 -6.01 20.17 -1.25
N LEU A 139 -5.77 19.41 -0.17
CA LEU A 139 -6.50 18.18 0.14
C LEU A 139 -7.95 18.49 0.53
N PRO A 140 -8.95 17.81 -0.04
CA PRO A 140 -10.35 17.99 0.32
C PRO A 140 -10.58 17.72 1.82
N GLY A 141 -11.28 18.65 2.49
CA GLY A 141 -11.59 18.52 3.91
C GLY A 141 -10.42 18.78 4.87
N ALA A 142 -9.24 19.12 4.36
CA ALA A 142 -8.13 19.57 5.19
C ALA A 142 -8.32 21.04 5.59
N PRO A 143 -7.85 21.46 6.79
CA PRO A 143 -8.01 22.83 7.28
C PRO A 143 -7.18 23.86 6.49
N ALA A 144 -6.18 23.39 5.77
CA ALA A 144 -5.33 24.18 4.88
C ALA A 144 -4.61 23.22 3.91
N PRO A 145 -4.10 23.72 2.77
CA PRO A 145 -3.28 22.94 1.87
C PRO A 145 -2.03 22.40 2.56
N LEU A 146 -1.57 21.24 2.10
CA LEU A 146 -0.28 20.70 2.45
C LEU A 146 0.79 21.38 1.59
N ILE A 147 1.76 22.00 2.24
CA ILE A 147 2.95 22.55 1.62
C ILE A 147 4.13 21.66 2.00
N SER A 148 4.90 21.23 1.02
CA SER A 148 6.11 20.46 1.26
C SER A 148 7.27 20.98 0.43
N THR A 149 8.47 20.95 1.03
CA THR A 149 9.73 21.17 0.32
C THR A 149 10.68 20.01 0.61
N MET A 150 11.54 19.70 -0.35
CA MET A 150 12.67 18.80 -0.14
C MET A 150 13.92 19.44 -0.73
N GLU A 151 14.96 19.51 0.06
CA GLU A 151 16.25 20.06 -0.32
C GLU A 151 17.36 19.01 -0.11
N TRP A 152 18.40 19.07 -0.92
CA TRP A 152 19.55 18.16 -0.87
C TRP A 152 20.78 18.92 -0.38
N ASN A 153 21.65 18.23 0.37
CA ASN A 153 22.93 18.72 0.84
C ASN A 153 22.84 20.03 1.64
N GLN A 154 21.74 20.25 2.33
CA GLN A 154 21.56 21.39 3.23
C GLN A 154 21.97 20.98 4.66
N GLN A 155 22.53 21.96 5.39
CA GLN A 155 22.69 21.80 6.84
C GLN A 155 21.34 21.93 7.52
N ASP A 156 21.03 20.99 8.42
CA ASP A 156 19.82 21.07 9.23
C ASP A 156 19.95 22.22 10.25
N ALA A 157 18.91 23.03 10.32
CA ALA A 157 18.72 23.89 11.47
C ALA A 157 18.17 23.02 12.61
N GLU A 158 18.87 23.01 13.74
CA GLU A 158 18.41 22.29 14.94
C GLU A 158 17.03 22.77 15.40
N GLY A 159 16.23 21.84 15.88
CA GLY A 159 14.91 22.14 16.47
C GLY A 159 13.72 21.78 15.59
N PRO A 160 12.49 22.01 16.12
CA PRO A 160 11.26 21.70 15.44
C PRO A 160 11.04 22.63 14.23
N LEU A 161 10.34 22.12 13.20
CA LEU A 161 9.97 22.92 12.03
C LEU A 161 9.09 24.12 12.46
N THR A 162 9.35 25.27 11.86
CA THR A 162 8.50 26.46 11.92
C THR A 162 7.98 26.83 10.54
N LEU A 163 6.88 27.61 10.47
CA LEU A 163 6.39 28.11 9.18
C LEU A 163 7.42 29.02 8.51
N ALA A 164 8.13 29.84 9.28
CA ALA A 164 9.20 30.71 8.77
C ALA A 164 10.34 29.91 8.13
N GLU A 165 10.71 28.74 8.71
CA GLU A 165 11.70 27.84 8.13
C GLU A 165 11.16 27.22 6.82
N LEU A 166 9.90 26.82 6.77
CA LEU A 166 9.26 26.31 5.56
C LEU A 166 9.18 27.37 4.45
N GLU A 167 8.84 28.62 4.77
CA GLU A 167 8.89 29.75 3.83
C GLU A 167 10.29 30.00 3.28
N ALA A 168 11.29 29.98 4.17
CA ALA A 168 12.69 30.14 3.77
C ALA A 168 13.14 29.01 2.83
N SER A 169 12.74 27.76 3.13
CA SER A 169 13.00 26.61 2.27
C SER A 169 12.30 26.75 0.92
N ALA A 170 11.00 27.09 0.91
CA ALA A 170 10.23 27.30 -0.32
C ALA A 170 10.88 28.41 -1.19
N ARG A 171 11.33 29.51 -0.57
CA ARG A 171 12.07 30.58 -1.28
C ARG A 171 13.36 30.07 -1.90
N ARG A 172 14.13 29.25 -1.19
CA ARG A 172 15.37 28.66 -1.75
C ARG A 172 15.06 27.77 -2.94
N VAL A 173 14.05 26.92 -2.82
CA VAL A 173 13.65 25.96 -3.87
C VAL A 173 13.10 26.70 -5.09
N LEU A 174 12.15 27.62 -4.90
CA LEU A 174 11.45 28.30 -6.00
C LEU A 174 12.24 29.51 -6.54
N GLY A 175 13.03 30.18 -5.69
CA GLY A 175 13.72 31.43 -6.03
C GLY A 175 12.88 32.67 -5.90
N VAL A 176 11.62 32.54 -5.52
CA VAL A 176 10.66 33.63 -5.23
C VAL A 176 10.06 33.44 -3.84
N PRO A 177 9.68 34.51 -3.15
CA PRO A 177 9.02 34.38 -1.85
C PRO A 177 7.59 33.85 -2.02
N ILE A 178 7.16 33.05 -1.05
CA ILE A 178 5.78 32.66 -0.84
C ILE A 178 5.43 32.87 0.64
N ALA A 179 4.42 33.64 0.93
CA ALA A 179 3.96 33.84 2.30
C ALA A 179 3.09 32.66 2.74
N LEU A 180 3.38 32.10 3.91
CA LEU A 180 2.63 31.01 4.51
C LEU A 180 2.06 31.46 5.85
N GLY A 181 0.74 31.28 6.02
CA GLY A 181 0.06 31.55 7.28
C GLY A 181 -0.23 30.28 8.07
N PRO A 182 -0.61 30.42 9.37
CA PRO A 182 -1.08 29.30 10.14
C PRO A 182 -2.33 28.70 9.49
N PRO A 183 -2.51 27.36 9.58
CA PRO A 183 -3.72 26.72 9.10
C PRO A 183 -4.93 27.20 9.89
N GLY A 184 -6.08 27.33 9.22
CA GLY A 184 -7.35 27.64 9.88
C GLY A 184 -7.98 26.39 10.53
N GLY A 185 -8.97 26.63 11.40
CA GLY A 185 -9.75 25.56 12.02
C GLY A 185 -9.03 24.85 13.20
N GLU A 186 -9.72 23.86 13.76
CA GLU A 186 -9.18 23.04 14.84
C GLU A 186 -8.26 21.95 14.30
N GLY A 187 -7.16 21.67 15.05
CA GLY A 187 -6.17 20.65 14.70
C GLY A 187 -6.69 19.19 14.72
N PRO A 188 -5.84 18.23 14.51
CA PRO A 188 -4.37 18.36 14.47
C PRO A 188 -3.85 18.88 13.12
N HIS A 189 -2.87 19.80 13.18
CA HIS A 189 -2.18 20.32 12.01
C HIS A 189 -0.82 19.65 11.85
N LEU A 190 -0.48 19.24 10.63
CA LEU A 190 0.84 18.73 10.33
C LEU A 190 1.87 19.86 10.33
N LEU A 191 2.97 19.66 11.05
CA LEU A 191 4.17 20.50 11.02
C LEU A 191 5.35 19.57 11.31
N ARG A 192 6.04 19.11 10.25
CA ARG A 192 7.03 18.04 10.38
C ARG A 192 8.26 18.28 9.52
N LYS A 193 9.43 18.07 10.12
CA LYS A 193 10.72 18.00 9.43
C LYS A 193 11.25 16.57 9.49
N LEU A 194 11.76 16.08 8.37
CA LEU A 194 12.41 14.79 8.26
C LEU A 194 13.79 14.97 7.65
N ASN A 195 14.80 14.53 8.39
CA ASN A 195 16.18 14.52 7.94
C ASN A 195 16.50 13.16 7.40
N GLY A 196 16.87 13.12 6.13
CA GLY A 196 17.16 11.90 5.44
C GLY A 196 15.95 11.00 5.21
N GLY A 197 16.23 9.76 4.90
CA GLY A 197 15.23 8.72 4.66
C GLY A 197 15.85 7.34 4.69
N ASN A 198 15.04 6.35 5.02
CA ASN A 198 15.42 4.96 4.98
C ASN A 198 14.68 4.24 3.85
N THR A 199 15.42 3.44 3.09
CA THR A 199 14.86 2.47 2.15
C THR A 199 15.42 1.12 2.52
N ARG A 200 14.62 0.29 3.19
CA ARG A 200 15.05 -0.96 3.79
C ARG A 200 14.00 -2.03 3.58
N LEU A 201 14.45 -3.26 3.45
CA LEU A 201 13.59 -4.44 3.34
C LEU A 201 14.09 -5.49 4.33
N ALA A 202 13.18 -6.08 5.09
CA ALA A 202 13.53 -7.17 6.00
C ALA A 202 14.06 -8.37 5.22
N GLU A 203 15.09 -9.01 5.76
CA GLU A 203 15.72 -10.20 5.16
C GLU A 203 14.69 -11.33 4.98
N ARG A 204 13.77 -11.46 5.94
CA ARG A 204 12.63 -12.36 5.89
C ARG A 204 11.41 -11.71 6.55
N PHE A 205 10.21 -12.10 6.14
CA PHE A 205 8.94 -11.61 6.69
C PHE A 205 8.37 -12.55 7.76
N ARG A 206 8.99 -13.70 7.92
CA ARG A 206 8.59 -14.73 8.89
C ARG A 206 9.80 -15.33 9.59
N ASP A 207 9.65 -15.59 10.89
CA ASP A 207 10.55 -16.39 11.70
C ASP A 207 9.71 -17.29 12.61
N GLY A 208 9.50 -18.54 12.19
CA GLY A 208 8.65 -19.48 12.91
C GLY A 208 7.19 -18.97 13.01
N ARG A 209 6.81 -18.56 14.22
CA ARG A 209 5.46 -18.05 14.55
C ARG A 209 5.39 -16.52 14.63
N VAL A 210 6.47 -15.85 14.32
CA VAL A 210 6.56 -14.40 14.29
C VAL A 210 6.56 -13.92 12.84
N LEU A 211 5.68 -12.98 12.50
CA LEU A 211 5.53 -12.43 11.16
C LEU A 211 5.61 -10.90 11.19
N LEU A 212 6.03 -10.29 10.09
CA LEU A 212 6.12 -8.84 9.94
C LEU A 212 5.21 -8.38 8.82
N VAL A 213 4.54 -7.23 9.01
CA VAL A 213 3.69 -6.58 8.00
C VAL A 213 3.99 -5.10 7.90
N GLY A 214 3.79 -4.52 6.73
CA GLY A 214 3.93 -3.09 6.49
C GLY A 214 5.33 -2.58 6.81
N ASP A 215 5.42 -1.41 7.40
CA ASP A 215 6.71 -0.74 7.69
C ASP A 215 7.62 -1.53 8.63
N ALA A 216 7.11 -2.50 9.38
CA ALA A 216 7.96 -3.43 10.14
C ALA A 216 8.80 -4.34 9.23
N ALA A 217 8.28 -4.66 8.04
CA ALA A 217 8.94 -5.49 7.04
C ALA A 217 9.66 -4.67 5.95
N HIS A 218 9.16 -3.47 5.61
CA HIS A 218 9.71 -2.64 4.53
C HIS A 218 9.45 -1.15 4.77
N VAL A 219 10.48 -0.35 4.58
CA VAL A 219 10.38 1.12 4.58
C VAL A 219 10.99 1.67 3.30
N HIS A 220 10.41 2.71 2.78
CA HIS A 220 10.88 3.40 1.58
C HIS A 220 10.43 4.86 1.58
N SER A 221 10.94 5.64 0.62
CA SER A 221 10.49 7.02 0.45
C SER A 221 8.97 7.09 0.26
N ALA A 222 8.35 8.11 0.84
CA ALA A 222 6.92 8.36 0.69
C ALA A 222 6.49 8.86 -0.71
N ILE A 223 7.44 8.98 -1.64
CA ILE A 223 7.18 9.44 -3.01
C ILE A 223 6.23 8.49 -3.72
N GLY A 224 5.15 9.03 -4.27
CA GLY A 224 4.10 8.26 -4.92
C GLY A 224 3.09 7.61 -3.96
N GLY A 225 3.30 7.67 -2.63
CA GLY A 225 2.35 7.19 -1.61
C GLY A 225 2.10 5.69 -1.52
N PRO A 226 3.00 4.77 -1.95
CA PRO A 226 2.65 3.34 -2.03
C PRO A 226 2.65 2.62 -0.67
N GLY A 227 3.28 3.19 0.37
CA GLY A 227 3.58 2.49 1.63
C GLY A 227 2.36 1.97 2.36
N LEU A 228 1.34 2.81 2.56
CA LEU A 228 0.10 2.41 3.23
C LEU A 228 -0.60 1.27 2.49
N ASN A 229 -0.75 1.40 1.17
CA ASN A 229 -1.40 0.39 0.34
C ASN A 229 -0.63 -0.94 0.32
N LEU A 230 0.71 -0.89 0.31
CA LEU A 230 1.55 -2.08 0.40
C LEU A 230 1.33 -2.81 1.72
N GLY A 231 1.32 -2.09 2.85
CA GLY A 231 1.06 -2.66 4.18
C GLY A 231 -0.37 -3.20 4.34
N LEU A 232 -1.39 -2.52 3.77
CA LEU A 232 -2.76 -3.03 3.74
C LEU A 232 -2.86 -4.34 2.96
N GLN A 233 -2.19 -4.43 1.81
CA GLN A 233 -2.13 -5.66 1.03
C GLN A 233 -1.41 -6.79 1.78
N ASP A 234 -0.34 -6.49 2.54
CA ASP A 234 0.31 -7.48 3.40
C ASP A 234 -0.67 -8.01 4.45
N ALA A 235 -1.39 -7.11 5.12
CA ALA A 235 -2.35 -7.48 6.16
C ALA A 235 -3.49 -8.35 5.62
N VAL A 236 -4.03 -8.02 4.44
CA VAL A 236 -5.08 -8.79 3.79
C VAL A 236 -4.56 -10.16 3.34
N ASN A 237 -3.36 -10.22 2.75
CA ASN A 237 -2.74 -11.48 2.31
C ASN A 237 -2.44 -12.39 3.50
N LEU A 238 -1.93 -11.85 4.61
CA LEU A 238 -1.61 -12.62 5.81
C LEU A 238 -2.85 -13.03 6.59
N GLY A 239 -3.84 -12.16 6.71
CA GLY A 239 -4.97 -12.31 7.62
C GLY A 239 -5.78 -13.58 7.39
N TRP A 240 -6.14 -13.89 6.15
CA TRP A 240 -6.89 -15.10 5.84
C TRP A 240 -6.07 -16.38 6.03
N LYS A 241 -4.75 -16.33 5.74
CA LYS A 241 -3.83 -17.46 5.94
C LYS A 241 -3.67 -17.78 7.43
N LEU A 242 -3.45 -16.76 8.25
CA LEU A 242 -3.44 -16.93 9.71
C LEU A 242 -4.78 -17.41 10.26
N ALA A 243 -5.89 -16.96 9.71
CA ALA A 243 -7.21 -17.43 10.11
C ALA A 243 -7.40 -18.93 9.79
N ALA A 244 -6.94 -19.38 8.62
CA ALA A 244 -6.96 -20.80 8.26
C ALA A 244 -6.08 -21.65 9.20
N GLU A 245 -4.85 -21.19 9.48
CA GLU A 245 -3.97 -21.81 10.47
C GLU A 245 -4.59 -21.87 11.86
N ALA A 246 -5.21 -20.78 12.29
CA ALA A 246 -5.86 -20.70 13.58
C ALA A 246 -7.06 -21.64 13.72
N ARG A 247 -7.75 -21.94 12.64
CA ARG A 247 -8.88 -22.87 12.59
C ARG A 247 -8.42 -24.32 12.38
N GLY A 248 -7.15 -24.57 12.05
CA GLY A 248 -6.64 -25.89 11.70
C GLY A 248 -7.11 -26.38 10.32
N THR A 249 -7.52 -25.47 9.44
CA THR A 249 -7.98 -25.76 8.06
C THR A 249 -6.93 -25.45 7.01
N ALA A 250 -5.80 -24.84 7.39
CA ALA A 250 -4.74 -24.47 6.47
C ALA A 250 -4.09 -25.72 5.86
N PRO A 251 -3.95 -25.81 4.53
CA PRO A 251 -3.08 -26.82 3.93
C PRO A 251 -1.63 -26.57 4.33
N ALA A 252 -0.83 -27.63 4.37
CA ALA A 252 0.57 -27.54 4.72
C ALA A 252 1.31 -26.52 3.82
N GLY A 253 2.06 -25.59 4.43
CA GLY A 253 2.83 -24.57 3.74
C GLY A 253 2.04 -23.33 3.32
N LEU A 254 0.73 -23.23 3.61
CA LEU A 254 -0.06 -22.05 3.26
C LEU A 254 0.55 -20.77 3.84
N LEU A 255 0.97 -20.78 5.10
CA LEU A 255 1.52 -19.60 5.75
C LEU A 255 2.91 -19.22 5.20
N ASP A 256 3.67 -20.17 4.62
CA ASP A 256 4.95 -19.91 3.97
C ASP A 256 4.77 -19.09 2.68
N THR A 257 3.59 -19.18 2.05
CA THR A 257 3.27 -18.39 0.87
C THR A 257 3.14 -16.90 1.16
N TYR A 258 3.00 -16.49 2.42
CA TYR A 258 2.97 -15.06 2.78
C TYR A 258 4.25 -14.35 2.34
N GLU A 259 5.41 -14.89 2.73
CA GLU A 259 6.69 -14.28 2.37
C GLU A 259 6.97 -14.39 0.87
N SER A 260 6.76 -15.55 0.28
CA SER A 260 7.02 -15.76 -1.15
C SER A 260 6.12 -14.92 -2.08
N GLU A 261 4.93 -14.57 -1.63
CA GLU A 261 4.02 -13.68 -2.37
C GLU A 261 4.29 -12.20 -2.11
N ARG A 262 4.56 -11.79 -0.84
CA ARG A 262 4.60 -10.37 -0.49
C ARG A 262 6.00 -9.75 -0.59
N ARG A 263 7.05 -10.51 -0.30
CA ARG A 263 8.41 -9.99 -0.36
C ARG A 263 8.82 -9.52 -1.77
N PRO A 264 8.54 -10.25 -2.88
CA PRO A 264 8.81 -9.76 -4.23
C PRO A 264 8.05 -8.48 -4.59
N VAL A 265 6.80 -8.33 -4.10
CA VAL A 265 6.03 -7.10 -4.29
C VAL A 265 6.69 -5.92 -3.56
N ALA A 266 7.12 -6.12 -2.31
CA ALA A 266 7.84 -5.11 -1.55
C ALA A 266 9.17 -4.73 -2.23
N GLU A 267 9.92 -5.69 -2.78
CA GLU A 267 11.13 -5.43 -3.59
C GLU A 267 10.84 -4.52 -4.80
N ARG A 268 9.74 -4.78 -5.51
CA ARG A 268 9.31 -3.93 -6.63
C ARG A 268 8.95 -2.52 -6.20
N VAL A 269 8.22 -2.37 -5.09
CA VAL A 269 7.86 -1.05 -4.55
C VAL A 269 9.11 -0.29 -4.09
N VAL A 270 10.05 -0.95 -3.40
CA VAL A 270 11.35 -0.38 -3.01
C VAL A 270 12.12 0.08 -4.25
N MET A 271 12.21 -0.73 -5.29
CA MET A 271 12.85 -0.37 -6.56
C MET A 271 12.19 0.85 -7.19
N SER A 272 10.86 0.84 -7.32
CA SER A 272 10.08 1.95 -7.90
C SER A 272 10.25 3.24 -7.10
N SER A 273 10.17 3.18 -5.77
CA SER A 273 10.36 4.32 -4.88
C SER A 273 11.77 4.94 -5.02
N ARG A 274 12.80 4.10 -5.14
CA ARG A 274 14.18 4.56 -5.39
C ARG A 274 14.32 5.22 -6.76
N ALA A 275 13.71 4.65 -7.80
CA ALA A 275 13.73 5.23 -9.15
C ALA A 275 13.02 6.60 -9.17
N GLN A 276 11.86 6.72 -8.53
CA GLN A 276 11.15 7.99 -8.40
C GLN A 276 11.98 9.03 -7.62
N SER A 277 12.62 8.61 -6.51
CA SER A 277 13.52 9.49 -5.73
C SER A 277 14.68 10.00 -6.57
N ALA A 278 15.26 9.19 -7.44
CA ALA A 278 16.31 9.61 -8.35
C ALA A 278 15.80 10.62 -9.39
N LEU A 279 14.60 10.42 -9.92
CA LEU A 279 13.99 11.30 -10.93
C LEU A 279 13.57 12.68 -10.40
N ILE A 280 13.44 12.86 -9.10
CA ILE A 280 13.11 14.16 -8.49
C ILE A 280 14.33 14.89 -7.91
N ALA A 281 15.48 14.25 -7.83
CA ALA A 281 16.71 14.87 -7.34
C ALA A 281 17.15 16.04 -8.24
N PRO A 282 17.80 17.08 -7.71
CA PRO A 282 18.40 18.15 -8.51
C PRO A 282 19.58 17.61 -9.35
N GLY A 283 20.02 18.38 -10.35
CA GLY A 283 21.19 18.09 -11.18
C GLY A 283 20.87 17.94 -12.67
N SER A 284 21.85 18.31 -13.49
CA SER A 284 21.75 18.30 -14.96
C SER A 284 21.55 16.90 -15.54
N GLU A 285 22.20 15.89 -14.92
CA GLU A 285 22.10 14.49 -15.33
C GLU A 285 20.68 13.97 -15.12
N VAL A 286 20.04 14.34 -14.01
CA VAL A 286 18.64 14.02 -13.74
C VAL A 286 17.71 14.73 -14.71
N THR A 287 18.03 15.97 -15.09
CA THR A 287 17.27 16.72 -16.10
C THR A 287 17.32 16.01 -17.45
N GLY A 288 18.50 15.53 -17.88
CA GLY A 288 18.66 14.72 -19.09
C GLY A 288 17.89 13.38 -19.01
N LEU A 289 17.98 12.68 -17.88
CA LEU A 289 17.25 11.44 -17.65
C LEU A 289 15.72 11.65 -17.72
N ARG A 290 15.21 12.75 -17.16
CA ARG A 290 13.78 13.10 -17.22
C ARG A 290 13.32 13.41 -18.64
N ALA A 291 14.15 14.08 -19.47
CA ALA A 291 13.85 14.31 -20.88
C ALA A 291 13.68 12.98 -21.62
N LEU A 292 14.62 12.05 -21.44
CA LEU A 292 14.51 10.71 -22.01
C LEU A 292 13.25 9.97 -21.50
N PHE A 293 12.95 10.07 -20.20
CA PHE A 293 11.71 9.47 -19.64
C PHE A 293 10.45 10.06 -20.27
N THR A 294 10.44 11.39 -20.52
CA THR A 294 9.31 12.07 -21.18
C THR A 294 9.10 11.51 -22.59
N GLU A 295 10.18 11.30 -23.35
CA GLU A 295 10.08 10.66 -24.68
C GLU A 295 9.55 9.22 -24.60
N LEU A 296 10.03 8.43 -23.64
CA LEU A 296 9.54 7.05 -23.46
C LEU A 296 8.06 7.00 -23.05
N LEU A 297 7.61 7.95 -22.23
CA LEU A 297 6.22 8.06 -21.78
C LEU A 297 5.27 8.65 -22.85
N ALA A 298 5.78 9.08 -24.00
CA ALA A 298 4.95 9.38 -25.15
C ALA A 298 4.25 8.11 -25.71
N ASP A 299 4.79 6.91 -25.46
CA ASP A 299 4.11 5.64 -25.77
C ASP A 299 3.11 5.29 -24.65
N PRO A 300 1.79 5.19 -24.95
CA PRO A 300 0.76 4.84 -23.96
C PRO A 300 1.01 3.50 -23.24
N ARG A 301 1.70 2.55 -23.87
CA ARG A 301 2.05 1.26 -23.27
C ARG A 301 2.99 1.43 -22.09
N ASN A 302 3.94 2.37 -22.18
CA ASN A 302 4.86 2.68 -21.09
C ASN A 302 4.13 3.40 -19.95
N VAL A 303 3.22 4.33 -20.27
CA VAL A 303 2.36 4.99 -19.27
C VAL A 303 1.54 3.96 -18.51
N ARG A 304 0.88 3.04 -19.23
CA ARG A 304 0.09 1.96 -18.62
C ARG A 304 0.94 1.09 -17.70
N ARG A 305 2.13 0.68 -18.14
CA ARG A 305 3.04 -0.16 -17.35
C ARG A 305 3.47 0.53 -16.05
N ILE A 306 3.76 1.83 -16.08
CA ILE A 306 4.09 2.60 -14.89
C ILE A 306 2.86 2.77 -13.98
N ALA A 307 1.68 3.03 -14.55
CA ALA A 307 0.44 3.13 -13.77
C ALA A 307 0.10 1.82 -13.06
N GLU A 308 0.21 0.67 -13.75
CA GLU A 308 0.01 -0.66 -13.16
C GLU A 308 1.02 -0.94 -12.02
N LEU A 309 2.30 -0.59 -12.21
CA LEU A 309 3.32 -0.70 -11.17
C LEU A 309 2.98 0.16 -9.93
N MET A 310 2.55 1.40 -10.16
CA MET A 310 2.25 2.34 -9.06
C MET A 310 0.99 1.95 -8.28
N SER A 311 0.00 1.37 -8.93
CA SER A 311 -1.26 0.92 -8.33
C SER A 311 -1.19 -0.50 -7.76
N GLY A 312 -0.15 -1.27 -8.09
CA GLY A 312 -0.03 -2.68 -7.74
C GLY A 312 -0.89 -3.61 -8.61
N ALA A 313 -1.45 -3.11 -9.71
CA ALA A 313 -2.24 -3.93 -10.64
C ALA A 313 -1.38 -4.91 -11.46
N ASP A 314 -0.07 -4.70 -11.50
CA ASP A 314 0.90 -5.62 -12.11
C ASP A 314 1.28 -6.81 -11.20
N VAL A 315 0.81 -6.82 -9.94
CA VAL A 315 1.10 -7.91 -9.00
C VAL A 315 0.50 -9.22 -9.51
N ARG A 316 1.34 -10.26 -9.52
CA ARG A 316 0.95 -11.62 -9.86
C ARG A 316 1.61 -12.60 -8.91
N TYR A 317 0.80 -13.45 -8.28
CA TYR A 317 1.28 -14.54 -7.42
C TYR A 317 1.44 -15.84 -8.21
N GLU A 318 2.41 -16.65 -7.83
CA GLU A 318 2.58 -17.99 -8.37
C GLU A 318 1.61 -18.96 -7.69
N VAL A 319 0.46 -19.20 -8.32
CA VAL A 319 -0.61 -20.04 -7.77
C VAL A 319 -0.66 -21.43 -8.38
N GLY A 320 0.27 -21.75 -9.28
CA GLY A 320 0.38 -23.08 -9.92
C GLY A 320 -0.73 -23.34 -10.94
N ASP A 321 -1.30 -22.30 -11.54
CA ASP A 321 -2.25 -22.34 -12.65
C ASP A 321 -1.70 -21.52 -13.83
N GLY A 322 -1.83 -22.06 -15.06
CA GLY A 322 -1.32 -21.44 -16.28
C GLY A 322 -2.24 -20.39 -16.91
N HIS A 323 -3.47 -20.23 -16.42
CA HIS A 323 -4.41 -19.28 -16.98
C HIS A 323 -3.91 -17.83 -16.83
N PRO A 324 -4.10 -16.93 -17.83
CA PRO A 324 -3.62 -15.54 -17.77
C PRO A 324 -4.12 -14.73 -16.58
N LEU A 325 -5.31 -15.02 -16.06
CA LEU A 325 -5.88 -14.36 -14.86
C LEU A 325 -5.34 -14.94 -13.56
N ALA A 326 -4.81 -16.15 -13.54
CA ALA A 326 -4.32 -16.80 -12.33
C ALA A 326 -3.17 -16.01 -11.68
N GLY A 327 -3.26 -15.85 -10.38
CA GLY A 327 -2.33 -15.05 -9.57
C GLY A 327 -2.52 -13.54 -9.66
N ARG A 328 -3.45 -13.04 -10.46
CA ARG A 328 -3.76 -11.61 -10.60
C ARG A 328 -4.92 -11.21 -9.71
N TRP A 329 -5.03 -9.92 -9.44
CA TRP A 329 -6.22 -9.33 -8.84
C TRP A 329 -7.45 -9.65 -9.71
N ALA A 330 -8.51 -10.15 -9.06
CA ALA A 330 -9.74 -10.46 -9.76
C ALA A 330 -10.36 -9.18 -10.36
N PRO A 331 -10.90 -9.27 -11.59
CA PRO A 331 -11.60 -8.14 -12.18
C PRO A 331 -12.82 -7.73 -11.32
N ASP A 332 -13.20 -6.47 -11.41
CA ASP A 332 -14.37 -5.97 -10.71
C ASP A 332 -15.64 -6.44 -11.42
N LEU A 333 -16.26 -7.47 -10.87
CA LEU A 333 -17.41 -8.16 -11.44
C LEU A 333 -18.70 -7.76 -10.73
N GLU A 334 -19.73 -7.49 -11.50
CA GLU A 334 -21.11 -7.43 -11.03
C GLU A 334 -21.77 -8.81 -11.18
N LEU A 335 -22.42 -9.27 -10.14
CA LEU A 335 -23.09 -10.57 -10.09
C LEU A 335 -24.56 -10.44 -10.51
N LYS A 336 -25.22 -11.56 -10.85
CA LYS A 336 -26.64 -11.56 -11.28
C LYS A 336 -27.59 -10.95 -10.26
N ASP A 337 -27.27 -10.99 -8.99
CA ASP A 337 -28.04 -10.40 -7.92
C ASP A 337 -27.73 -8.91 -7.66
N GLY A 338 -26.90 -8.30 -8.51
CA GLY A 338 -26.50 -6.89 -8.44
C GLY A 338 -25.36 -6.61 -7.45
N ARG A 339 -24.87 -7.60 -6.71
CA ARG A 339 -23.70 -7.43 -5.83
C ARG A 339 -22.41 -7.36 -6.65
N ARG A 340 -21.44 -6.64 -6.15
CA ARG A 340 -20.08 -6.66 -6.71
C ARG A 340 -19.24 -7.75 -6.03
N LEU A 341 -18.24 -8.26 -6.74
CA LEU A 341 -17.30 -9.25 -6.17
C LEU A 341 -16.66 -8.77 -4.86
N ALA A 342 -16.31 -7.50 -4.78
CA ALA A 342 -15.76 -6.90 -3.56
C ALA A 342 -16.72 -6.97 -2.34
N GLU A 343 -18.02 -7.03 -2.56
CA GLU A 343 -19.02 -7.18 -1.49
C GLU A 343 -19.06 -8.61 -0.96
N LEU A 344 -18.83 -9.60 -1.82
CA LEU A 344 -18.68 -10.99 -1.40
C LEU A 344 -17.42 -11.19 -0.56
N ALA A 345 -16.31 -10.62 -0.97
CA ALA A 345 -15.02 -10.78 -0.31
C ALA A 345 -15.01 -10.30 1.17
N ARG A 346 -16.06 -9.59 1.61
CA ARG A 346 -16.23 -9.16 3.03
C ARG A 346 -16.37 -10.29 4.01
N ASP A 347 -16.77 -11.50 3.58
CA ASP A 347 -16.90 -12.66 4.45
C ASP A 347 -15.56 -13.38 4.71
N GLY A 348 -14.49 -12.97 3.99
CA GLY A 348 -13.14 -13.53 4.11
C GLY A 348 -13.04 -14.99 3.64
N ARG A 349 -13.93 -15.42 2.75
CA ARG A 349 -13.98 -16.77 2.17
C ARG A 349 -13.54 -16.77 0.72
N PRO A 350 -13.07 -17.91 0.19
CA PRO A 350 -12.89 -18.08 -1.24
C PRO A 350 -14.26 -18.16 -1.96
N HIS A 351 -14.31 -17.63 -3.18
CA HIS A 351 -15.53 -17.64 -4.00
C HIS A 351 -15.23 -18.24 -5.38
N LEU A 352 -16.02 -19.25 -5.75
CA LEU A 352 -16.05 -19.75 -7.13
C LEU A 352 -17.15 -18.99 -7.89
N ILE A 353 -16.73 -18.24 -8.92
CA ILE A 353 -17.62 -17.51 -9.80
C ILE A 353 -17.76 -18.33 -11.10
N ASP A 354 -18.97 -18.72 -11.42
CA ASP A 354 -19.30 -19.49 -12.61
C ASP A 354 -20.21 -18.67 -13.54
N PHE A 355 -19.81 -18.51 -14.78
CA PHE A 355 -20.56 -17.78 -15.81
C PHE A 355 -21.39 -18.69 -16.69
N THR A 356 -21.24 -20.02 -16.55
CA THR A 356 -21.89 -21.02 -17.41
C THR A 356 -23.14 -21.65 -16.78
N GLY A 357 -23.21 -21.67 -15.43
CA GLY A 357 -24.23 -22.41 -14.68
C GLY A 357 -23.93 -23.92 -14.61
N GLY A 358 -22.67 -24.30 -14.86
CA GLY A 358 -22.23 -25.69 -14.88
C GLY A 358 -22.04 -26.30 -13.49
N ASP A 359 -22.09 -27.63 -13.42
CA ASP A 359 -21.76 -28.35 -12.18
C ASP A 359 -20.26 -28.57 -12.04
N TRP A 360 -19.62 -27.81 -11.16
CA TRP A 360 -18.18 -27.92 -10.85
C TRP A 360 -17.87 -28.97 -9.79
N GLY A 361 -18.88 -29.69 -9.24
CA GLY A 361 -18.68 -30.78 -8.29
C GLY A 361 -18.16 -30.35 -6.93
N HIS A 362 -18.34 -29.10 -6.53
CA HIS A 362 -17.89 -28.57 -5.25
C HIS A 362 -18.99 -27.77 -4.55
N PRO A 363 -19.27 -27.97 -3.22
CA PRO A 363 -20.34 -27.26 -2.51
C PRO A 363 -20.09 -25.74 -2.40
N ALA A 364 -18.84 -25.28 -2.39
CA ALA A 364 -18.50 -23.86 -2.50
C ALA A 364 -18.76 -23.31 -3.91
N ALA A 365 -18.97 -24.20 -4.89
CA ALA A 365 -19.48 -23.94 -6.22
C ALA A 365 -21.03 -23.81 -6.25
N ALA A 366 -21.69 -23.58 -5.12
CA ALA A 366 -23.02 -23.00 -5.15
C ALA A 366 -22.89 -21.64 -5.82
N GLY A 367 -22.75 -21.73 -7.13
CA GLY A 367 -22.32 -20.69 -8.02
C GLY A 367 -23.11 -19.44 -7.75
N LEU A 368 -22.45 -18.42 -7.35
CA LEU A 368 -22.97 -17.09 -7.56
C LEU A 368 -22.96 -16.93 -9.09
N PRO A 369 -24.12 -17.10 -9.77
CA PRO A 369 -24.12 -17.02 -11.21
C PRO A 369 -23.64 -15.62 -11.57
N GLY A 370 -22.47 -15.54 -12.17
CA GLY A 370 -21.93 -14.30 -12.70
C GLY A 370 -22.86 -13.76 -13.77
N SER A 371 -23.38 -12.58 -13.59
CA SER A 371 -23.90 -11.76 -14.68
C SER A 371 -22.84 -10.76 -15.05
N ALA A 372 -21.75 -11.24 -15.63
CA ALA A 372 -20.95 -10.32 -16.43
C ALA A 372 -21.73 -10.02 -17.70
N ALA A 373 -21.85 -8.76 -18.07
CA ALA A 373 -22.01 -8.44 -19.47
C ALA A 373 -20.91 -9.23 -20.20
N PRO A 374 -21.21 -10.00 -21.25
CA PRO A 374 -20.35 -11.06 -21.78
C PRO A 374 -19.00 -10.60 -22.36
N CYS A 375 -18.63 -9.35 -22.24
CA CYS A 375 -17.53 -8.76 -23.00
C CYS A 375 -16.27 -8.40 -22.19
N THR A 376 -16.21 -8.63 -20.87
CA THR A 376 -15.09 -8.10 -20.08
C THR A 376 -14.23 -9.12 -19.36
N VAL A 377 -14.67 -10.38 -19.21
CA VAL A 377 -13.87 -11.40 -18.50
C VAL A 377 -13.55 -12.53 -19.46
N PRO A 378 -12.29 -12.71 -19.84
CA PRO A 378 -11.88 -13.79 -20.76
C PRO A 378 -11.76 -15.12 -19.98
N CYS A 379 -12.85 -15.61 -19.39
CA CYS A 379 -12.92 -16.93 -18.75
C CYS A 379 -14.37 -17.33 -18.52
N THR A 380 -14.62 -18.64 -18.37
CA THR A 380 -15.94 -19.20 -18.09
C THR A 380 -16.18 -19.47 -16.60
N ALA A 381 -15.12 -19.64 -15.84
CA ALA A 381 -15.19 -19.70 -14.37
C ALA A 381 -13.86 -19.27 -13.75
N LEU A 382 -13.93 -18.75 -12.51
CA LEU A 382 -12.75 -18.38 -11.74
C LEU A 382 -12.97 -18.62 -10.25
N LEU A 383 -11.89 -19.00 -9.55
CA LEU A 383 -11.84 -19.15 -8.10
C LEU A 383 -11.07 -17.96 -7.54
N VAL A 384 -11.71 -17.16 -6.70
CA VAL A 384 -11.14 -15.99 -6.06
C VAL A 384 -10.79 -16.31 -4.62
N ARG A 385 -9.56 -15.98 -4.22
CA ARG A 385 -9.06 -16.08 -2.84
C ARG A 385 -9.70 -15.03 -1.94
N PRO A 386 -9.65 -15.22 -0.60
CA PRO A 386 -10.15 -14.23 0.36
C PRO A 386 -9.49 -12.84 0.25
N ASP A 387 -8.26 -12.78 -0.30
CA ASP A 387 -7.52 -11.54 -0.54
C ASP A 387 -7.79 -10.90 -1.91
N GLY A 388 -8.78 -11.42 -2.66
CA GLY A 388 -9.18 -10.87 -3.95
C GLY A 388 -8.35 -11.32 -5.15
N TYR A 389 -7.37 -12.20 -4.98
CA TYR A 389 -6.57 -12.73 -6.08
C TYR A 389 -7.17 -14.01 -6.66
N VAL A 390 -7.03 -14.20 -7.97
CA VAL A 390 -7.52 -15.39 -8.69
C VAL A 390 -6.60 -16.57 -8.40
N ALA A 391 -7.13 -17.60 -7.72
CA ALA A 391 -6.39 -18.83 -7.46
C ALA A 391 -6.40 -19.79 -8.66
N TRP A 392 -7.47 -19.74 -9.46
CA TRP A 392 -7.68 -20.60 -10.62
C TRP A 392 -8.69 -19.96 -11.58
N ALA A 393 -8.55 -20.21 -12.87
CA ALA A 393 -9.51 -19.82 -13.88
C ALA A 393 -9.52 -20.81 -15.05
N THR A 394 -10.61 -20.80 -15.85
CA THR A 394 -10.75 -21.65 -17.01
C THR A 394 -11.59 -20.99 -18.11
N ASP A 395 -11.32 -21.37 -19.38
CA ASP A 395 -12.09 -20.98 -20.56
C ASP A 395 -13.02 -22.13 -21.06
N VAL A 396 -13.04 -23.24 -20.36
CA VAL A 396 -13.86 -24.42 -20.70
C VAL A 396 -15.34 -24.09 -20.58
N ALA A 397 -16.08 -24.17 -21.67
CA ALA A 397 -17.50 -23.78 -21.72
C ALA A 397 -18.41 -24.65 -20.84
N GLU A 398 -18.10 -25.93 -20.72
CA GLU A 398 -18.80 -26.87 -19.84
C GLU A 398 -17.80 -27.62 -18.95
N PRO A 399 -18.04 -27.74 -17.64
CA PRO A 399 -17.15 -28.46 -16.73
C PRO A 399 -16.91 -29.89 -17.14
N ASP A 400 -15.68 -30.22 -17.51
CA ASP A 400 -15.24 -31.59 -17.80
C ASP A 400 -14.42 -32.17 -16.64
N ALA A 401 -14.01 -33.42 -16.77
CA ALA A 401 -13.23 -34.11 -15.71
C ALA A 401 -11.88 -33.43 -15.46
N ALA A 402 -11.23 -32.87 -16.49
CA ALA A 402 -9.92 -32.24 -16.37
C ALA A 402 -10.03 -30.89 -15.66
N SER A 403 -11.01 -30.05 -16.02
CA SER A 403 -11.25 -28.75 -15.41
C SER A 403 -11.69 -28.88 -13.94
N ARG A 404 -12.53 -29.87 -13.62
CA ARG A 404 -12.90 -30.21 -12.23
C ARG A 404 -11.68 -30.66 -11.41
N ALA A 405 -10.83 -31.53 -11.98
CA ALA A 405 -9.60 -31.97 -11.30
C ALA A 405 -8.63 -30.81 -11.07
N SER A 406 -8.51 -29.90 -12.01
CA SER A 406 -7.70 -28.67 -11.92
C SER A 406 -8.22 -27.74 -10.82
N LEU A 407 -9.54 -27.50 -10.73
CA LEU A 407 -10.18 -26.74 -9.66
C LEU A 407 -9.92 -27.39 -8.28
N GLN A 408 -10.11 -28.71 -8.17
CA GLN A 408 -9.84 -29.45 -6.94
C GLN A 408 -8.39 -29.34 -6.50
N ALA A 409 -7.46 -29.36 -7.46
CA ALA A 409 -6.04 -29.16 -7.17
C ALA A 409 -5.76 -27.73 -6.66
N ALA A 410 -6.39 -26.71 -7.22
CA ALA A 410 -6.28 -25.32 -6.76
C ALA A 410 -6.83 -25.14 -5.33
N LEU A 411 -8.00 -25.71 -5.04
CA LEU A 411 -8.57 -25.72 -3.71
C LEU A 411 -7.62 -26.36 -2.67
N ARG A 412 -7.07 -27.53 -2.96
CA ARG A 412 -6.13 -28.23 -2.05
C ARG A 412 -4.82 -27.47 -1.83
N ARG A 413 -4.33 -26.72 -2.83
CA ARG A 413 -3.07 -25.95 -2.68
C ARG A 413 -3.22 -24.70 -1.84
N GLY A 414 -4.33 -24.03 -1.96
CA GLY A 414 -4.46 -22.67 -1.44
C GLY A 414 -5.58 -22.40 -0.46
N LEU A 415 -6.59 -23.28 -0.36
CA LEU A 415 -7.82 -22.90 0.32
C LEU A 415 -8.34 -23.93 1.34
N GLY A 416 -7.73 -25.14 1.39
CA GLY A 416 -8.00 -26.19 2.38
C GLY A 416 -9.31 -26.93 2.14
#